data_62d49df0a52038075115f3cf30be6450
#
_entry.id   62d49df0a52038075115f3cf30be6450
#
_cell.length_a   1.000
_cell.length_b   1.000
_cell.length_c   1.000
_cell.angle_alpha   90.00
_cell.angle_beta   90.00
_cell.angle_gamma   90.00
#
_symmetry.space_group_name_H-M   'P 1'
#
loop_
_entity.id
_entity.type
_entity.pdbx_description
1 polymer ?
#
loop_
_entity_poly.entity_id
_entity_poly.type
_entity_poly.pdbx_seq_one_letter_code
_entity_poly.pdbx_strand_id
1 'polypeptide(L)'
;MKLQEIEPETETNQVNLNLKQVPITKTGMLIRKPVADVFEAFINPDVTAKFWFTKSSGRLEAGKQVQWEWEMYGISTPVTAKVIEPNRRILIEWAGYSGPTTVEWIFSPQKEGTTFVSITEIGFAGDGDELVKQVTDSTQGFSLVLAGVKALLEHNVRLNLVADRFPKGIAEN
;
A
#
# COMPACT_ATOMS: atom_id res chain seq x y z
N MET A 1 21.53 -51.77 27.79
CA MET A 1 20.26 -51.11 27.64
C MET A 1 20.52 -49.79 26.90
N LYS A 2 20.23 -49.76 25.61
CA LYS A 2 20.46 -48.58 24.74
C LYS A 2 19.23 -47.68 24.86
N LEU A 3 19.44 -46.45 25.29
CA LEU A 3 18.41 -45.38 25.23
C LEU A 3 18.26 -44.99 23.75
N GLN A 4 17.06 -45.23 23.19
CA GLN A 4 16.64 -44.69 21.91
C GLN A 4 16.31 -43.20 22.11
N GLU A 5 17.08 -42.35 21.44
CA GLU A 5 16.74 -40.94 21.28
C GLU A 5 15.48 -40.86 20.39
N ILE A 6 14.40 -40.32 20.95
CA ILE A 6 13.20 -39.99 20.22
C ILE A 6 13.42 -38.56 19.70
N GLU A 7 13.74 -38.44 18.41
CA GLU A 7 13.68 -37.12 17.75
C GLU A 7 12.20 -36.68 17.67
N PRO A 8 11.89 -35.43 18.01
CA PRO A 8 10.55 -34.93 17.81
C PRO A 8 10.35 -34.65 16.31
N GLU A 9 9.50 -35.46 15.66
CA GLU A 9 8.97 -35.15 14.36
C GLU A 9 8.07 -33.91 14.50
N THR A 10 8.62 -32.73 14.16
CA THR A 10 7.82 -31.54 13.88
C THR A 10 7.19 -31.73 12.50
N GLU A 11 6.08 -32.45 12.44
CA GLU A 11 5.16 -32.32 11.31
C GLU A 11 4.64 -30.90 11.27
N THR A 12 5.26 -30.04 10.49
CA THR A 12 4.64 -28.81 10.03
C THR A 12 3.48 -29.22 9.14
N ASN A 13 2.27 -29.24 9.70
CA ASN A 13 1.05 -29.33 8.94
C ASN A 13 0.95 -28.09 8.03
N GLN A 14 1.54 -28.17 6.83
CA GLN A 14 1.30 -27.21 5.77
C GLN A 14 -0.12 -27.38 5.29
N VAL A 15 -1.01 -26.59 5.82
CA VAL A 15 -2.38 -26.48 5.30
C VAL A 15 -2.30 -25.72 3.99
N ASN A 16 -2.38 -26.43 2.86
CA ASN A 16 -2.48 -25.78 1.56
C ASN A 16 -3.78 -24.98 1.48
N LEU A 17 -3.65 -23.64 1.51
CA LEU A 17 -4.78 -22.72 1.35
C LEU A 17 -5.27 -22.76 -0.11
N ASN A 18 -6.42 -23.42 -0.32
CA ASN A 18 -7.06 -23.45 -1.63
C ASN A 18 -8.11 -22.33 -1.70
N LEU A 19 -7.70 -21.17 -2.23
CA LEU A 19 -8.57 -20.01 -2.36
C LEU A 19 -9.53 -20.20 -3.55
N LYS A 20 -10.82 -19.94 -3.33
CA LYS A 20 -11.85 -20.00 -4.39
C LYS A 20 -11.79 -18.79 -5.34
N GLN A 21 -11.22 -17.71 -4.90
CA GLN A 21 -11.09 -16.45 -5.66
C GLN A 21 -9.75 -15.81 -5.34
N VAL A 22 -9.18 -15.08 -6.33
CA VAL A 22 -8.01 -14.24 -6.09
C VAL A 22 -8.41 -13.12 -5.12
N PRO A 23 -7.74 -12.99 -3.98
CA PRO A 23 -8.05 -11.95 -3.00
C PRO A 23 -7.68 -10.57 -3.53
N ILE A 24 -8.30 -9.56 -2.97
CA ILE A 24 -8.02 -8.15 -3.28
C ILE A 24 -7.67 -7.41 -1.99
N THR A 25 -6.81 -6.40 -2.10
CA THR A 25 -6.67 -5.43 -1.00
C THR A 25 -7.80 -4.43 -1.06
N LYS A 26 -8.40 -4.15 0.09
CA LYS A 26 -9.38 -3.08 0.25
C LYS A 26 -9.24 -2.45 1.63
N THR A 27 -8.97 -1.17 1.67
CA THR A 27 -8.87 -0.39 2.91
C THR A 27 -9.43 1.01 2.70
N GLY A 28 -9.72 1.74 3.77
CA GLY A 28 -10.25 3.09 3.66
C GLY A 28 -10.18 3.84 4.98
N MET A 29 -10.29 5.18 4.88
CA MET A 29 -10.22 6.05 6.04
C MET A 29 -10.94 7.36 5.79
N LEU A 30 -11.61 7.87 6.82
CA LEU A 30 -12.15 9.22 6.83
C LEU A 30 -11.04 10.22 7.17
N ILE A 31 -10.87 11.21 6.31
CA ILE A 31 -9.94 12.34 6.50
C ILE A 31 -10.77 13.61 6.67
N ARG A 32 -10.51 14.35 7.75
CA ARG A 32 -11.25 15.57 8.07
C ARG A 32 -10.67 16.78 7.34
N LYS A 33 -10.73 16.69 6.00
CA LYS A 33 -10.33 17.74 5.07
C LYS A 33 -11.20 17.68 3.82
N PRO A 34 -11.36 18.82 3.11
CA PRO A 34 -12.06 18.88 1.83
C PRO A 34 -11.44 17.95 0.80
N VAL A 35 -12.27 17.44 -0.09
CA VAL A 35 -11.84 16.45 -1.11
C VAL A 35 -10.72 16.96 -2.00
N ALA A 36 -10.69 18.26 -2.31
CA ALA A 36 -9.63 18.84 -3.13
C ALA A 36 -8.25 18.75 -2.44
N ASP A 37 -8.18 19.00 -1.13
CA ASP A 37 -6.93 18.91 -0.37
C ASP A 37 -6.44 17.47 -0.25
N VAL A 38 -7.38 16.53 -0.03
CA VAL A 38 -7.05 15.12 0.10
C VAL A 38 -6.61 14.53 -1.24
N PHE A 39 -7.31 14.85 -2.32
CA PHE A 39 -6.94 14.42 -3.67
C PHE A 39 -5.57 14.96 -4.08
N GLU A 40 -5.33 16.26 -3.86
CA GLU A 40 -4.05 16.92 -4.16
C GLU A 40 -2.88 16.24 -3.44
N ALA A 41 -3.08 15.80 -2.20
CA ALA A 41 -2.03 15.13 -1.42
C ALA A 41 -1.53 13.83 -2.08
N PHE A 42 -2.36 13.14 -2.86
CA PHE A 42 -1.98 11.90 -3.55
C PHE A 42 -1.39 12.10 -4.95
N ILE A 43 -1.62 13.23 -5.60
CA ILE A 43 -1.11 13.48 -6.95
C ILE A 43 0.09 14.44 -6.98
N ASN A 44 0.29 15.21 -5.93
CA ASN A 44 1.39 16.17 -5.81
C ASN A 44 2.55 15.54 -5.01
N PRO A 45 3.69 15.25 -5.64
CA PRO A 45 4.83 14.62 -4.98
C PRO A 45 5.41 15.43 -3.82
N ASP A 46 5.31 16.76 -3.84
CA ASP A 46 5.76 17.62 -2.74
C ASP A 46 4.97 17.37 -1.44
N VAL A 47 3.77 16.84 -1.56
CA VAL A 47 2.94 16.45 -0.42
C VAL A 47 3.06 14.96 -0.15
N THR A 48 2.93 14.12 -1.17
CA THR A 48 2.93 12.65 -1.03
C THR A 48 4.25 12.14 -0.44
N ALA A 49 5.38 12.76 -0.77
CA ALA A 49 6.69 12.40 -0.21
C ALA A 49 6.81 12.66 1.32
N LYS A 50 5.84 13.32 1.92
CA LYS A 50 5.82 13.54 3.38
C LYS A 50 5.17 12.42 4.16
N PHE A 51 4.46 11.48 3.50
CA PHE A 51 3.76 10.41 4.18
C PHE A 51 3.86 9.04 3.51
N TRP A 52 4.42 8.94 2.29
CA TRP A 52 4.47 7.68 1.55
C TRP A 52 5.85 7.37 0.97
N PHE A 53 6.06 7.61 -0.34
CA PHE A 53 7.39 7.47 -0.97
C PHE A 53 8.29 8.68 -0.62
N THR A 54 9.60 8.60 -0.91
CA THR A 54 10.54 9.70 -0.63
C THR A 54 10.73 10.64 -1.80
N LYS A 55 10.57 10.14 -3.03
CA LYS A 55 10.80 10.91 -4.24
C LYS A 55 9.93 10.43 -5.39
N SER A 56 9.55 11.34 -6.27
CA SER A 56 8.89 11.06 -7.55
C SER A 56 9.50 11.90 -8.65
N SER A 57 9.55 11.34 -9.87
CA SER A 57 10.00 12.07 -11.06
C SER A 57 9.02 13.14 -11.55
N GLY A 58 7.79 13.15 -11.02
CA GLY A 58 6.78 14.12 -11.40
C GLY A 58 5.43 13.90 -10.72
N ARG A 59 4.51 14.81 -11.00
CA ARG A 59 3.12 14.75 -10.59
C ARG A 59 2.39 13.64 -11.34
N LEU A 60 1.40 12.99 -10.71
CA LEU A 60 0.52 12.06 -11.41
C LEU A 60 -0.38 12.81 -12.40
N GLU A 61 -0.28 12.44 -13.66
CA GLU A 61 -1.12 12.95 -14.76
C GLU A 61 -1.59 11.77 -15.60
N ALA A 62 -2.86 11.80 -16.03
CA ALA A 62 -3.45 10.71 -16.83
C ALA A 62 -2.62 10.39 -18.08
N GLY A 63 -2.36 9.11 -18.29
CA GLY A 63 -1.57 8.59 -19.40
C GLY A 63 -0.06 8.73 -19.27
N LYS A 64 0.45 9.36 -18.18
CA LYS A 64 1.88 9.50 -17.95
C LYS A 64 2.41 8.44 -16.99
N GLN A 65 3.69 8.13 -17.16
CA GLN A 65 4.45 7.31 -16.24
C GLN A 65 5.40 8.19 -15.42
N VAL A 66 5.47 7.93 -14.12
CA VAL A 66 6.41 8.53 -13.19
C VAL A 66 7.22 7.45 -12.50
N GLN A 67 8.35 7.82 -11.90
CA GLN A 67 9.18 6.96 -11.11
C GLN A 67 9.00 7.32 -9.64
N TRP A 68 8.56 6.37 -8.80
CA TRP A 68 8.52 6.52 -7.35
C TRP A 68 9.70 5.81 -6.70
N GLU A 69 10.26 6.43 -5.69
CA GLU A 69 11.44 5.93 -4.98
C GLU A 69 11.19 5.90 -3.48
N TRP A 70 11.56 4.79 -2.85
CA TRP A 70 11.66 4.63 -1.39
C TRP A 70 13.14 4.50 -1.05
N GLU A 71 13.82 5.65 -0.89
CA GLU A 71 15.28 5.70 -0.72
C GLU A 71 15.73 4.96 0.54
N MET A 72 14.90 4.96 1.61
CA MET A 72 15.17 4.21 2.84
C MET A 72 15.29 2.70 2.62
N TYR A 73 14.68 2.17 1.56
CA TYR A 73 14.71 0.74 1.20
C TYR A 73 15.51 0.45 -0.06
N GLY A 74 16.02 1.47 -0.73
CA GLY A 74 16.68 1.33 -2.03
C GLY A 74 15.74 0.80 -3.13
N ILE A 75 14.44 1.07 -3.01
CA ILE A 75 13.42 0.61 -3.95
C ILE A 75 13.02 1.76 -4.86
N SER A 76 12.85 1.42 -6.14
CA SER A 76 12.35 2.32 -7.17
C SER A 76 11.40 1.56 -8.10
N THR A 77 10.26 2.15 -8.45
CA THR A 77 9.26 1.51 -9.30
C THR A 77 8.63 2.50 -10.29
N PRO A 78 8.44 2.08 -11.55
CA PRO A 78 7.63 2.85 -12.50
C PRO A 78 6.15 2.75 -12.14
N VAL A 79 5.45 3.85 -12.22
CA VAL A 79 4.03 3.97 -11.94
C VAL A 79 3.35 4.65 -13.12
N THR A 80 2.39 3.98 -13.73
CA THR A 80 1.61 4.52 -14.85
C THR A 80 0.25 5.00 -14.34
N ALA A 81 -0.01 6.30 -14.44
CA ALA A 81 -1.32 6.86 -14.13
C ALA A 81 -2.30 6.56 -15.27
N LYS A 82 -3.21 5.61 -15.07
CA LYS A 82 -4.21 5.22 -16.07
C LYS A 82 -5.38 6.20 -16.12
N VAL A 83 -5.86 6.63 -14.93
CA VAL A 83 -6.99 7.54 -14.78
C VAL A 83 -6.70 8.55 -13.67
N ILE A 84 -6.92 9.81 -13.94
CA ILE A 84 -6.91 10.90 -12.97
C ILE A 84 -8.20 11.70 -13.19
N GLU A 85 -9.20 11.46 -12.35
CA GLU A 85 -10.45 12.22 -12.31
C GLU A 85 -10.39 13.16 -11.09
N PRO A 86 -10.24 14.47 -11.27
CA PRO A 86 -10.06 15.42 -10.18
C PRO A 86 -11.11 15.27 -9.07
N ASN A 87 -10.64 15.20 -7.83
CA ASN A 87 -11.44 15.09 -6.60
C ASN A 87 -12.33 13.84 -6.52
N ARG A 88 -12.11 12.84 -7.39
CA ARG A 88 -12.97 11.67 -7.48
C ARG A 88 -12.20 10.36 -7.50
N ARG A 89 -11.22 10.21 -8.42
CA ARG A 89 -10.61 8.92 -8.70
C ARG A 89 -9.18 9.01 -9.19
N ILE A 90 -8.33 8.15 -8.69
CA ILE A 90 -7.00 7.86 -9.22
C ILE A 90 -6.93 6.37 -9.52
N LEU A 91 -6.43 5.98 -10.69
CA LEU A 91 -6.13 4.62 -11.07
C LEU A 91 -4.71 4.55 -11.59
N ILE A 92 -3.89 3.74 -10.98
CA ILE A 92 -2.51 3.48 -11.41
C ILE A 92 -2.29 2.00 -11.70
N GLU A 93 -1.25 1.74 -12.47
CA GLU A 93 -0.63 0.43 -12.64
C GLU A 93 0.83 0.53 -12.23
N TRP A 94 1.31 -0.42 -11.44
CA TRP A 94 2.69 -0.50 -11.01
C TRP A 94 3.19 -1.95 -10.95
N ALA A 95 4.47 -2.15 -10.70
CA ALA A 95 5.02 -3.49 -10.51
C ALA A 95 4.62 -4.03 -9.13
N GLY A 96 3.85 -5.11 -9.11
CA GLY A 96 3.58 -5.91 -7.92
C GLY A 96 4.61 -7.02 -7.72
N TYR A 97 4.40 -7.90 -6.74
CA TYR A 97 5.32 -9.00 -6.41
C TYR A 97 5.45 -10.05 -7.52
N SER A 98 4.35 -10.37 -8.19
CA SER A 98 4.27 -11.46 -9.19
C SER A 98 3.75 -10.97 -10.54
N GLY A 99 3.94 -9.70 -10.83
CA GLY A 99 3.47 -9.04 -12.04
C GLY A 99 2.82 -7.69 -11.74
N PRO A 100 2.34 -6.97 -12.76
CA PRO A 100 1.70 -5.68 -12.56
C PRO A 100 0.40 -5.82 -11.78
N THR A 101 0.19 -4.93 -10.82
CA THR A 101 -1.07 -4.74 -10.11
C THR A 101 -1.66 -3.38 -10.42
N THR A 102 -2.96 -3.26 -10.20
CA THR A 102 -3.70 -2.01 -10.40
C THR A 102 -4.22 -1.51 -9.07
N VAL A 103 -3.96 -0.25 -8.75
CA VAL A 103 -4.42 0.38 -7.53
C VAL A 103 -5.38 1.52 -7.85
N GLU A 104 -6.52 1.52 -7.18
CA GLU A 104 -7.57 2.51 -7.34
C GLU A 104 -7.82 3.25 -6.02
N TRP A 105 -7.82 4.58 -6.07
CA TRP A 105 -8.31 5.45 -5.01
C TRP A 105 -9.64 6.04 -5.43
N ILE A 106 -10.63 5.95 -4.54
CA ILE A 106 -11.91 6.67 -4.67
C ILE A 106 -12.01 7.67 -3.53
N PHE A 107 -12.27 8.92 -3.90
CA PHE A 107 -12.44 10.05 -2.98
C PHE A 107 -13.93 10.38 -2.91
N SER A 108 -14.52 10.16 -1.75
CA SER A 108 -15.96 10.37 -1.53
C SER A 108 -16.17 11.53 -0.54
N PRO A 109 -16.57 12.72 -1.03
CA PRO A 109 -16.92 13.82 -0.14
C PRO A 109 -18.02 13.42 0.83
N GLN A 110 -17.83 13.75 2.10
CA GLN A 110 -18.77 13.51 3.19
C GLN A 110 -19.27 14.84 3.74
N LYS A 111 -20.16 14.78 4.70
CA LYS A 111 -20.65 15.96 5.41
C LYS A 111 -19.51 16.71 6.10
N GLU A 112 -19.73 18.00 6.38
CA GLU A 112 -18.82 18.86 7.16
C GLU A 112 -17.41 19.02 6.54
N GLY A 113 -17.29 18.93 5.20
CA GLY A 113 -16.01 19.12 4.51
C GLY A 113 -15.00 18.02 4.81
N THR A 114 -15.47 16.79 5.05
CA THR A 114 -14.63 15.62 5.22
C THR A 114 -14.65 14.73 3.98
N THR A 115 -13.67 13.84 3.85
CA THR A 115 -13.53 12.96 2.69
C THR A 115 -13.22 11.52 3.14
N PHE A 116 -14.03 10.58 2.67
CA PHE A 116 -13.66 9.17 2.81
C PHE A 116 -12.82 8.75 1.61
N VAL A 117 -11.64 8.23 1.88
CA VAL A 117 -10.75 7.65 0.87
C VAL A 117 -10.81 6.14 0.97
N SER A 118 -11.14 5.46 -0.12
CA SER A 118 -10.98 4.02 -0.23
C SER A 118 -9.87 3.68 -1.22
N ILE A 119 -9.08 2.65 -0.90
CA ILE A 119 -8.01 2.13 -1.75
C ILE A 119 -8.30 0.66 -2.01
N THR A 120 -8.24 0.27 -3.28
CA THR A 120 -8.39 -1.12 -3.72
C THR A 120 -7.20 -1.48 -4.61
N GLU A 121 -6.55 -2.61 -4.34
CA GLU A 121 -5.52 -3.18 -5.22
C GLU A 121 -5.95 -4.56 -5.71
N ILE A 122 -5.80 -4.78 -7.00
CA ILE A 122 -6.14 -6.02 -7.71
C ILE A 122 -4.99 -6.46 -8.62
N GLY A 123 -5.04 -7.72 -9.05
CA GLY A 123 -4.05 -8.27 -9.99
C GLY A 123 -2.97 -9.10 -9.30
N PHE A 124 -3.16 -9.48 -8.03
CA PHE A 124 -2.26 -10.40 -7.35
C PHE A 124 -2.23 -11.76 -8.05
N ALA A 125 -1.06 -12.39 -8.11
CA ALA A 125 -0.85 -13.68 -8.74
C ALA A 125 0.09 -14.55 -7.89
N GLY A 126 -0.07 -15.87 -8.00
CA GLY A 126 0.71 -16.86 -7.26
C GLY A 126 -0.19 -17.94 -6.66
N ASP A 127 0.37 -18.78 -5.80
CA ASP A 127 -0.38 -19.77 -5.03
C ASP A 127 -1.13 -19.13 -3.83
N GLY A 128 -1.86 -19.94 -3.06
CA GLY A 128 -2.67 -19.46 -1.97
C GLY A 128 -1.89 -18.73 -0.88
N ASP A 129 -0.74 -19.23 -0.50
CA ASP A 129 0.12 -18.65 0.55
C ASP A 129 0.77 -17.36 0.08
N GLU A 130 1.25 -17.32 -1.17
CA GLU A 130 1.78 -16.12 -1.79
C GLU A 130 0.72 -15.02 -1.90
N LEU A 131 -0.50 -15.38 -2.31
CA LEU A 131 -1.62 -14.43 -2.41
C LEU A 131 -1.98 -13.84 -1.05
N VAL A 132 -2.04 -14.65 0.01
CA VAL A 132 -2.30 -14.17 1.38
C VAL A 132 -1.21 -13.21 1.83
N LYS A 133 0.07 -13.56 1.59
CA LYS A 133 1.20 -12.69 1.93
C LYS A 133 1.12 -11.35 1.20
N GLN A 134 0.90 -11.35 -0.11
CA GLN A 134 0.81 -10.14 -0.93
C GLN A 134 -0.32 -9.22 -0.48
N VAL A 135 -1.53 -9.76 -0.27
CA VAL A 135 -2.70 -8.97 0.15
C VAL A 135 -2.55 -8.44 1.57
N THR A 136 -1.97 -9.22 2.48
CA THR A 136 -1.70 -8.78 3.85
C THR A 136 -0.70 -7.64 3.86
N ASP A 137 0.39 -7.77 3.12
CA ASP A 137 1.43 -6.74 2.99
C ASP A 137 0.88 -5.45 2.37
N SER A 138 0.15 -5.56 1.26
CA SER A 138 -0.51 -4.44 0.60
C SER A 138 -1.52 -3.74 1.52
N THR A 139 -2.37 -4.50 2.21
CA THR A 139 -3.39 -3.94 3.13
C THR A 139 -2.73 -3.17 4.27
N GLN A 140 -1.68 -3.72 4.88
CA GLN A 140 -0.91 -3.04 5.92
C GLN A 140 -0.26 -1.77 5.36
N GLY A 141 0.39 -1.86 4.20
CA GLY A 141 1.07 -0.73 3.56
C GLY A 141 0.12 0.44 3.31
N PHE A 142 -1.01 0.20 2.65
CA PHE A 142 -1.98 1.25 2.37
C PHE A 142 -2.69 1.78 3.62
N SER A 143 -2.86 0.96 4.66
CA SER A 143 -3.39 1.44 5.94
C SER A 143 -2.43 2.43 6.61
N LEU A 144 -1.12 2.19 6.55
CA LEU A 144 -0.11 3.13 7.03
C LEU A 144 -0.07 4.41 6.19
N VAL A 145 -0.19 4.31 4.87
CA VAL A 145 -0.28 5.47 3.96
C VAL A 145 -1.48 6.35 4.33
N LEU A 146 -2.65 5.75 4.52
CA LEU A 146 -3.87 6.48 4.93
C LEU A 146 -3.72 7.13 6.31
N ALA A 147 -3.12 6.45 7.28
CA ALA A 147 -2.83 7.02 8.59
C ALA A 147 -1.84 8.19 8.49
N GLY A 148 -0.81 8.05 7.65
CA GLY A 148 0.19 9.09 7.40
C GLY A 148 -0.40 10.35 6.78
N VAL A 149 -1.19 10.23 5.72
CA VAL A 149 -1.84 11.39 5.09
C VAL A 149 -2.86 12.04 6.02
N LYS A 150 -3.58 11.25 6.81
CA LYS A 150 -4.51 11.78 7.82
C LYS A 150 -3.78 12.63 8.86
N ALA A 151 -2.71 12.13 9.45
CA ALA A 151 -1.90 12.86 10.42
C ALA A 151 -1.30 14.15 9.81
N LEU A 152 -0.81 14.06 8.58
CA LEU A 152 -0.24 15.21 7.88
C LEU A 152 -1.28 16.29 7.60
N LEU A 153 -2.42 15.93 7.02
CA LEU A 153 -3.41 16.92 6.59
C LEU A 153 -4.21 17.51 7.75
N GLU A 154 -4.56 16.68 8.74
CA GLU A 154 -5.38 17.15 9.87
C GLU A 154 -4.54 17.89 10.93
N HIS A 155 -3.29 17.48 11.15
CA HIS A 155 -2.47 17.92 12.28
C HIS A 155 -1.09 18.47 11.89
N ASN A 156 -0.73 18.45 10.61
CA ASN A 156 0.61 18.81 10.10
C ASN A 156 1.74 18.00 10.78
N VAL A 157 1.49 16.70 11.04
CA VAL A 157 2.44 15.79 11.67
C VAL A 157 2.91 14.76 10.66
N ARG A 158 4.24 14.58 10.59
CA ARG A 158 4.87 13.47 9.86
C ARG A 158 5.15 12.34 10.83
N LEU A 159 4.55 11.19 10.60
CA LEU A 159 4.69 10.02 11.48
C LEU A 159 5.77 9.03 11.02
N ASN A 160 6.35 9.21 9.83
CA ASN A 160 7.36 8.32 9.22
C ASN A 160 6.94 6.83 9.14
N LEU A 161 5.64 6.54 9.11
CA LEU A 161 5.09 5.19 9.25
C LEU A 161 5.65 4.20 8.23
N VAL A 162 5.85 4.64 6.99
CA VAL A 162 6.39 3.77 5.93
C VAL A 162 7.88 3.49 6.16
N ALA A 163 8.66 4.50 6.56
CA ALA A 163 10.08 4.32 6.86
C ALA A 163 10.32 3.45 8.09
N ASP A 164 9.44 3.56 9.09
CA ASP A 164 9.57 2.84 10.37
C ASP A 164 8.99 1.42 10.33
N ARG A 165 8.36 1.04 9.20
CA ARG A 165 7.77 -0.30 9.04
C ARG A 165 8.82 -1.42 9.07
N PHE A 166 9.97 -1.18 8.44
CA PHE A 166 11.08 -2.13 8.36
C PHE A 166 12.38 -1.44 8.81
N PRO A 167 12.55 -1.19 10.12
CA PRO A 167 13.73 -0.49 10.63
C PRO A 167 14.98 -1.36 10.48
N LYS A 168 16.12 -0.71 10.15
CA LYS A 168 17.40 -1.41 10.02
C LYS A 168 17.78 -2.09 11.34
N GLY A 169 18.25 -3.33 11.25
CA GLY A 169 18.75 -4.10 12.39
C GLY A 169 17.67 -4.89 13.16
N ILE A 170 16.41 -4.85 12.75
CA ILE A 170 15.38 -5.79 13.22
C ILE A 170 15.31 -6.93 12.20
N ALA A 171 15.56 -8.16 12.64
CA ALA A 171 15.40 -9.34 11.80
C ALA A 171 13.93 -9.49 11.40
N GLU A 172 13.68 -9.81 10.14
CA GLU A 172 12.36 -10.28 9.71
C GLU A 172 12.06 -11.58 10.47
N ASN A 173 11.01 -11.59 11.31
CA ASN A 173 10.52 -12.79 11.99
C ASN A 173 9.56 -13.56 11.07
#